data_375e5053e802ce31cca61c39abcd2bd2
#
_entry.id   375e5053e802ce31cca61c39abcd2bd2
#
_cell.length_a   1.000
_cell.length_b   1.000
_cell.length_c   1.000
_cell.angle_alpha   90.00
_cell.angle_beta   90.00
_cell.angle_gamma   90.00
#
_symmetry.space_group_name_H-M   'P 1'
#
loop_
_entity.id
_entity.type
_entity.pdbx_description
1 polymer ?
#
loop_
_entity_poly.entity_id
_entity_poly.type
_entity_poly.pdbx_seq_one_letter_code
_entity_poly.pdbx_strand_id
1 'polypeptide(L)'
;MGPWISAFLAAALVAQVPPSGSAAEGRLRRDVAFLASPELKGRGNGYPELDRAAAHILREWKALGLKAEIQRFPFIAKVAREEQGALLTHGEEERPLVWGRDVEAVGFSGDADFRRKPLVFLGHGVRVPGGYDDFAGMEVKDRVVVIARTLPDTDGFAHLPRGERSLLARVKRLETERAAAVLVLEDGPARPLQREEGPVKLDIPVLSLSVGALGDACGDLQARLKAIRDTGKPASQDFIYAPWTTLTLKLKLHREEAQVPNVVALIPGRDPQLRKEYIVLGAHLDHLGLGERHSLGGAEARGQVHPGADDNASGAALVVELGRELKEARPRRSILLMHFGGEEEGLLGSSHWIQHPTHPLESVKFMLNFDMVGRLDPAAPKLLMGGLGAPKSALEAAKKLAPADFSISADVGAAVGGSDHMSFSQAKIPTFFFFTGIHGEYHRPTDTADRINFAGLAKLAAYGRTLALDLADAETVPAFDPETAKIVMRGNGGPMRVAFGTLPDYADNPKGFRINGVTRGSTAEAMGLQAGDIIIRFGGRAVKNIYDFMDALGAHKPGDKAVVQWLRGDQTMQAEATLKGRS
;
A
#
# COMPACT_ATOMS: atom_id res chain seq x y z
N MET A 1 1.96 -27.21 -32.14
CA MET A 1 3.32 -27.16 -31.58
C MET A 1 4.08 -26.10 -32.34
N GLY A 2 4.16 -24.90 -31.80
CA GLY A 2 4.74 -23.73 -32.45
C GLY A 2 6.23 -23.58 -32.16
N PRO A 3 6.97 -22.76 -32.90
CA PRO A 3 8.43 -22.73 -32.99
C PRO A 3 9.13 -21.94 -31.84
N TRP A 4 8.65 -22.02 -30.62
CA TRP A 4 9.12 -21.24 -29.46
C TRP A 4 10.33 -21.85 -28.73
N ILE A 5 10.86 -23.01 -29.17
CA ILE A 5 11.93 -23.73 -28.45
C ILE A 5 13.35 -23.35 -28.97
N SER A 6 13.47 -22.63 -30.09
CA SER A 6 14.77 -22.45 -30.73
C SER A 6 15.48 -21.11 -30.49
N ALA A 7 14.94 -20.19 -29.71
CA ALA A 7 15.51 -18.86 -29.49
C ALA A 7 16.32 -18.70 -28.17
N PHE A 8 16.37 -19.71 -27.30
CA PHE A 8 17.01 -19.63 -25.97
C PHE A 8 18.43 -20.21 -25.91
N LEU A 9 19.10 -20.40 -27.05
CA LEU A 9 20.49 -20.90 -27.10
C LEU A 9 21.50 -19.80 -27.48
N ALA A 10 21.34 -18.59 -26.91
CA ALA A 10 22.41 -17.59 -26.89
C ALA A 10 22.94 -17.50 -25.46
N ALA A 11 24.12 -18.14 -25.26
CA ALA A 11 24.99 -18.03 -24.09
C ALA A 11 24.30 -17.73 -22.76
N ALA A 12 24.09 -18.74 -21.93
CA ALA A 12 23.73 -18.59 -20.51
C ALA A 12 24.79 -17.74 -19.82
N LEU A 13 24.58 -16.44 -19.76
CA LEU A 13 25.26 -15.54 -18.82
C LEU A 13 24.69 -15.85 -17.43
N VAL A 14 25.18 -16.91 -16.80
CA VAL A 14 24.94 -17.14 -15.38
C VAL A 14 25.44 -15.90 -14.65
N ALA A 15 24.57 -15.30 -13.82
CA ALA A 15 24.94 -14.13 -13.03
C ALA A 15 26.19 -14.47 -12.20
N GLN A 16 27.31 -13.84 -12.54
CA GLN A 16 28.55 -14.03 -11.78
C GLN A 16 28.39 -13.30 -10.45
N VAL A 17 28.46 -14.05 -9.35
CA VAL A 17 28.42 -13.51 -8.00
C VAL A 17 29.67 -12.65 -7.79
N PRO A 18 29.54 -11.34 -7.53
CA PRO A 18 30.72 -10.51 -7.24
C PRO A 18 31.38 -10.99 -5.95
N PRO A 19 32.73 -10.94 -5.86
CA PRO A 19 33.44 -11.31 -4.66
C PRO A 19 33.08 -10.38 -3.50
N SER A 20 33.12 -10.89 -2.26
CA SER A 20 32.94 -10.07 -1.05
C SER A 20 33.97 -8.92 -1.04
N GLY A 21 33.53 -7.69 -0.71
CA GLY A 21 34.35 -6.48 -0.80
C GLY A 21 34.49 -5.93 -2.21
N SER A 22 33.61 -6.31 -3.13
CA SER A 22 33.63 -5.81 -4.51
C SER A 22 33.42 -4.30 -4.60
N ALA A 23 33.84 -3.70 -5.72
CA ALA A 23 33.59 -2.27 -5.98
C ALA A 23 32.10 -1.93 -5.97
N ALA A 24 31.22 -2.85 -6.43
CA ALA A 24 29.77 -2.71 -6.37
C ALA A 24 29.28 -2.64 -4.92
N GLU A 25 29.76 -3.53 -4.04
CA GLU A 25 29.42 -3.49 -2.62
C GLU A 25 29.80 -2.14 -1.97
N GLY A 26 30.99 -1.64 -2.27
CA GLY A 26 31.44 -0.34 -1.76
C GLY A 26 30.56 0.83 -2.23
N ARG A 27 30.10 0.81 -3.49
CA ARG A 27 29.18 1.83 -4.03
C ARG A 27 27.79 1.73 -3.40
N LEU A 28 27.22 0.54 -3.32
CA LEU A 28 25.92 0.29 -2.68
C LEU A 28 25.93 0.75 -1.22
N ARG A 29 26.99 0.42 -0.47
CA ARG A 29 27.15 0.86 0.93
C ARG A 29 27.13 2.38 1.05
N ARG A 30 27.83 3.09 0.20
CA ARG A 30 27.88 4.55 0.19
C ARG A 30 26.50 5.14 -0.13
N ASP A 31 25.81 4.63 -1.15
CA ASP A 31 24.53 5.16 -1.59
C ASP A 31 23.43 4.88 -0.55
N VAL A 32 23.37 3.68 0.04
CA VAL A 32 22.45 3.37 1.16
C VAL A 32 22.78 4.22 2.40
N ALA A 33 24.07 4.34 2.77
CA ALA A 33 24.45 5.15 3.93
C ALA A 33 24.05 6.61 3.79
N PHE A 34 24.11 7.17 2.58
CA PHE A 34 23.62 8.52 2.31
C PHE A 34 22.08 8.58 2.39
N LEU A 35 21.39 7.68 1.66
CA LEU A 35 19.92 7.71 1.60
C LEU A 35 19.27 7.45 2.96
N ALA A 36 19.84 6.57 3.78
CA ALA A 36 19.35 6.27 5.11
C ALA A 36 19.99 7.15 6.21
N SER A 37 20.71 8.22 5.84
CA SER A 37 21.37 9.08 6.81
C SER A 37 20.37 9.89 7.64
N PRO A 38 20.72 10.24 8.90
CA PRO A 38 19.89 11.09 9.76
C PRO A 38 19.61 12.47 9.14
N GLU A 39 20.52 13.00 8.31
CA GLU A 39 20.38 14.28 7.62
C GLU A 39 19.24 14.30 6.62
N LEU A 40 18.83 13.14 6.13
CA LEU A 40 17.66 13.00 5.23
C LEU A 40 16.36 12.76 6.00
N LYS A 41 16.39 12.74 7.34
CA LYS A 41 15.21 12.64 8.21
C LYS A 41 14.15 11.66 7.70
N GLY A 42 14.59 10.51 7.18
CA GLY A 42 13.70 9.47 6.68
C GLY A 42 12.97 9.80 5.38
N ARG A 43 13.41 10.78 4.61
CA ARG A 43 12.91 11.06 3.24
C ARG A 43 11.40 11.18 3.11
N GLY A 44 10.74 11.77 4.12
CA GLY A 44 9.28 11.89 4.17
C GLY A 44 8.72 12.73 3.02
N ASN A 45 7.52 12.37 2.54
CA ASN A 45 6.83 13.09 1.49
C ASN A 45 6.41 14.50 1.96
N GLY A 46 6.70 15.49 1.13
CA GLY A 46 6.48 16.90 1.45
C GLY A 46 7.59 17.56 2.26
N TYR A 47 8.65 16.83 2.61
CA TYR A 47 9.82 17.38 3.28
C TYR A 47 10.97 17.64 2.29
N PRO A 48 11.78 18.71 2.50
CA PRO A 48 12.90 19.05 1.61
C PRO A 48 13.99 17.97 1.55
N GLU A 49 14.03 17.07 2.53
CA GLU A 49 14.98 15.97 2.58
C GLU A 49 14.74 14.94 1.46
N LEU A 50 13.49 14.72 1.04
CA LEU A 50 13.19 13.88 -0.13
C LEU A 50 13.72 14.53 -1.42
N ASP A 51 13.64 15.87 -1.56
CA ASP A 51 14.24 16.59 -2.68
C ASP A 51 15.77 16.45 -2.70
N ARG A 52 16.42 16.43 -1.53
CA ARG A 52 17.87 16.18 -1.42
C ARG A 52 18.24 14.76 -1.85
N ALA A 53 17.42 13.76 -1.51
CA ALA A 53 17.58 12.39 -1.98
C ALA A 53 17.42 12.31 -3.50
N ALA A 54 16.36 12.92 -4.06
CA ALA A 54 16.14 12.98 -5.50
C ALA A 54 17.28 13.70 -6.26
N ALA A 55 17.79 14.79 -5.69
CA ALA A 55 18.93 15.50 -6.24
C ALA A 55 20.23 14.66 -6.21
N HIS A 56 20.41 13.81 -5.20
CA HIS A 56 21.52 12.86 -5.16
C HIS A 56 21.42 11.86 -6.33
N ILE A 57 20.28 11.20 -6.49
CA ILE A 57 20.03 10.25 -7.56
C ILE A 57 20.23 10.92 -8.93
N LEU A 58 19.68 12.12 -9.13
CA LEU A 58 19.87 12.88 -10.37
C LEU A 58 21.35 13.16 -10.67
N ARG A 59 22.15 13.49 -9.64
CA ARG A 59 23.61 13.71 -9.81
C ARG A 59 24.32 12.43 -10.23
N GLU A 60 23.98 11.28 -9.63
CA GLU A 60 24.57 9.99 -10.03
C GLU A 60 24.29 9.68 -11.51
N TRP A 61 23.03 9.90 -11.96
CA TRP A 61 22.68 9.71 -13.38
C TRP A 61 23.42 10.67 -14.31
N LYS A 62 23.52 11.94 -13.93
CA LYS A 62 24.27 12.93 -14.72
C LYS A 62 25.76 12.65 -14.75
N ALA A 63 26.35 12.19 -13.66
CA ALA A 63 27.75 11.79 -13.60
C ALA A 63 28.05 10.59 -14.54
N LEU A 64 27.06 9.72 -14.73
CA LEU A 64 27.11 8.66 -15.74
C LEU A 64 26.86 9.18 -17.16
N GLY A 65 26.57 10.47 -17.36
CA GLY A 65 26.25 11.03 -18.68
C GLY A 65 24.91 10.57 -19.25
N LEU A 66 23.98 10.14 -18.38
CA LEU A 66 22.63 9.78 -18.77
C LEU A 66 21.73 11.03 -18.87
N LYS A 67 20.77 11.00 -19.80
CA LYS A 67 19.68 11.97 -19.79
C LYS A 67 18.78 11.62 -18.62
N ALA A 68 18.66 12.55 -17.68
CA ALA A 68 17.87 12.35 -16.47
C ALA A 68 17.12 13.63 -16.07
N GLU A 69 15.93 13.46 -15.53
CA GLU A 69 15.04 14.54 -15.12
C GLU A 69 14.29 14.20 -13.83
N ILE A 70 13.76 15.23 -13.18
CA ILE A 70 12.81 15.10 -12.06
C ILE A 70 11.42 15.46 -12.58
N GLN A 71 10.51 14.50 -12.51
CA GLN A 71 9.08 14.74 -12.67
C GLN A 71 8.48 15.06 -11.31
N ARG A 72 7.74 16.16 -11.19
CA ARG A 72 7.10 16.55 -9.94
C ARG A 72 5.59 16.42 -10.04
N PHE A 73 4.96 16.05 -8.92
CA PHE A 73 3.52 15.97 -8.81
C PHE A 73 3.03 16.56 -7.48
N PRO A 74 1.80 17.10 -7.43
CA PRO A 74 1.27 17.73 -6.24
C PRO A 74 0.95 16.70 -5.16
N PHE A 75 1.17 17.09 -3.91
CA PHE A 75 0.94 16.31 -2.72
C PHE A 75 0.39 17.19 -1.60
N ILE A 76 -0.65 16.77 -0.91
CA ILE A 76 -1.18 17.47 0.25
C ILE A 76 -0.37 17.03 1.48
N ALA A 77 0.56 17.89 1.91
CA ALA A 77 1.44 17.59 3.03
C ALA A 77 0.70 17.68 4.38
N LYS A 78 -0.25 18.65 4.50
CA LYS A 78 -0.99 18.89 5.73
C LYS A 78 -2.37 19.42 5.45
N VAL A 79 -3.32 19.07 6.33
CA VAL A 79 -4.68 19.63 6.33
C VAL A 79 -4.98 20.20 7.71
N ALA A 80 -5.48 21.42 7.76
CA ALA A 80 -5.91 22.08 8.99
C ALA A 80 -7.24 22.80 8.78
N ARG A 81 -8.01 22.99 9.84
CA ARG A 81 -9.24 23.80 9.80
C ARG A 81 -8.87 25.28 9.86
N GLU A 82 -9.42 26.08 8.95
CA GLU A 82 -9.30 27.54 8.93
C GLU A 82 -10.56 28.19 9.50
N GLU A 83 -11.75 27.73 9.06
CA GLU A 83 -13.04 28.16 9.59
C GLU A 83 -13.89 26.94 9.95
N GLN A 84 -14.68 27.04 11.01
CA GLN A 84 -15.52 25.96 11.47
C GLN A 84 -16.77 26.45 12.19
N GLY A 85 -17.88 25.81 11.95
CA GLY A 85 -19.14 25.99 12.66
C GLY A 85 -20.09 24.87 12.24
N ALA A 86 -20.66 24.15 13.20
CA ALA A 86 -21.64 23.12 12.95
C ALA A 86 -22.77 23.24 13.96
N LEU A 87 -23.98 23.52 13.48
CA LEU A 87 -25.18 23.68 14.32
C LEU A 87 -26.24 22.69 13.86
N LEU A 88 -26.61 21.78 14.74
CA LEU A 88 -27.74 20.86 14.55
C LEU A 88 -28.99 21.57 15.06
N THR A 89 -30.05 21.58 14.26
CA THR A 89 -31.37 22.08 14.65
C THR A 89 -32.36 20.92 14.55
N HIS A 90 -33.11 20.66 15.62
CA HIS A 90 -34.19 19.67 15.67
C HIS A 90 -35.47 20.31 16.22
N GLY A 91 -36.46 20.54 15.35
CA GLY A 91 -37.62 21.38 15.68
C GLY A 91 -37.17 22.80 16.04
N GLU A 92 -37.41 23.21 17.29
CA GLU A 92 -37.00 24.52 17.83
C GLU A 92 -35.67 24.46 18.59
N GLU A 93 -35.17 23.26 18.89
CA GLU A 93 -33.89 23.10 19.58
C GLU A 93 -32.70 23.29 18.66
N GLU A 94 -31.75 24.13 19.08
CA GLU A 94 -30.46 24.33 18.41
C GLU A 94 -29.35 23.84 19.31
N ARG A 95 -28.48 22.98 18.76
CA ARG A 95 -27.33 22.42 19.46
C ARG A 95 -26.05 22.54 18.64
N PRO A 96 -25.07 23.32 19.11
CA PRO A 96 -23.76 23.33 18.50
C PRO A 96 -23.08 21.95 18.61
N LEU A 97 -22.52 21.46 17.50
CA LEU A 97 -21.67 20.29 17.51
C LEU A 97 -20.23 20.70 17.83
N VAL A 98 -19.62 20.04 18.79
CA VAL A 98 -18.28 20.36 19.28
C VAL A 98 -17.23 19.67 18.40
N TRP A 99 -16.40 20.47 17.76
CA TRP A 99 -15.31 19.98 16.92
C TRP A 99 -14.25 19.22 17.73
N GLY A 100 -13.77 18.10 17.18
CA GLY A 100 -12.85 17.20 17.87
C GLY A 100 -13.52 16.20 18.84
N ARG A 101 -14.79 16.41 19.18
CA ARG A 101 -15.59 15.51 20.02
C ARG A 101 -16.78 14.93 19.27
N ASP A 102 -17.67 15.80 18.79
CA ASP A 102 -18.91 15.40 18.12
C ASP A 102 -18.71 15.23 16.62
N VAL A 103 -17.97 16.14 16.03
CA VAL A 103 -17.65 16.15 14.60
C VAL A 103 -16.19 16.51 14.36
N GLU A 104 -15.67 16.05 13.22
CA GLU A 104 -14.37 16.47 12.69
C GLU A 104 -14.37 16.38 11.15
N ALA A 105 -13.64 17.23 10.47
CA ALA A 105 -13.50 17.14 9.02
C ALA A 105 -12.72 15.88 8.62
N VAL A 106 -13.13 15.26 7.51
CA VAL A 106 -12.33 14.21 6.85
C VAL A 106 -11.33 14.87 5.90
N GLY A 107 -10.11 14.38 5.80
CA GLY A 107 -9.02 15.05 5.10
C GLY A 107 -9.28 15.38 3.63
N PHE A 108 -10.08 14.57 2.93
CA PHE A 108 -10.50 14.83 1.55
C PHE A 108 -11.77 15.70 1.42
N SER A 109 -12.34 16.20 2.53
CA SER A 109 -13.57 17.00 2.55
C SER A 109 -13.45 18.26 1.70
N GLY A 110 -14.52 18.65 1.03
CA GLY A 110 -14.70 19.99 0.49
C GLY A 110 -14.97 21.03 1.58
N ASP A 111 -15.00 22.29 1.18
CA ASP A 111 -15.41 23.41 2.01
C ASP A 111 -16.95 23.50 2.06
N ALA A 112 -17.50 24.20 3.06
CA ALA A 112 -18.94 24.38 3.24
C ALA A 112 -19.29 25.76 3.76
N ASP A 113 -20.38 26.33 3.25
CA ASP A 113 -21.10 27.44 3.84
C ASP A 113 -22.59 27.33 3.47
N PHE A 114 -23.35 26.64 4.31
CA PHE A 114 -24.79 26.49 4.08
C PHE A 114 -25.57 26.53 5.39
N ARG A 115 -26.87 26.82 5.30
CA ARG A 115 -27.78 26.90 6.44
C ARG A 115 -28.92 25.89 6.28
N ARG A 116 -29.28 25.23 7.40
CA ARG A 116 -30.50 24.39 7.59
C ARG A 116 -30.78 23.41 6.45
N LYS A 117 -29.77 22.64 6.01
CA LYS A 117 -29.98 21.54 5.09
C LYS A 117 -30.50 20.30 5.85
N PRO A 118 -31.59 19.66 5.36
CA PRO A 118 -32.22 18.53 6.05
C PRO A 118 -31.32 17.29 6.05
N LEU A 119 -31.38 16.53 7.15
CA LEU A 119 -30.66 15.28 7.28
C LEU A 119 -31.44 14.10 6.70
N VAL A 120 -30.68 13.14 6.16
CA VAL A 120 -31.18 11.84 5.72
C VAL A 120 -30.17 10.75 6.11
N PHE A 121 -30.67 9.65 6.69
CA PHE A 121 -29.82 8.49 6.99
C PHE A 121 -29.91 7.49 5.83
N LEU A 122 -28.77 7.19 5.22
CA LEU A 122 -28.63 6.33 4.04
C LEU A 122 -27.93 5.00 4.32
N GLY A 123 -27.98 4.52 5.55
CA GLY A 123 -27.35 3.24 5.91
C GLY A 123 -25.85 3.26 5.67
N HIS A 124 -25.38 2.53 4.68
CA HIS A 124 -23.96 2.44 4.31
C HIS A 124 -23.57 3.25 3.08
N GLY A 125 -24.54 3.82 2.36
CA GLY A 125 -24.31 4.58 1.12
C GLY A 125 -23.79 3.72 -0.03
N VAL A 126 -24.30 2.49 -0.17
CA VAL A 126 -23.90 1.55 -1.22
C VAL A 126 -25.04 1.16 -2.12
N ARG A 127 -24.69 0.80 -3.38
CA ARG A 127 -25.60 0.22 -4.37
C ARG A 127 -24.92 -1.00 -4.99
N VAL A 128 -25.51 -2.18 -4.79
CA VAL A 128 -25.07 -3.44 -5.40
C VAL A 128 -25.97 -3.73 -6.60
N PRO A 129 -25.46 -3.81 -7.83
CA PRO A 129 -26.27 -4.11 -9.01
C PRO A 129 -27.07 -5.41 -8.82
N GLY A 130 -28.39 -5.32 -8.95
CA GLY A 130 -29.30 -6.47 -8.79
C GLY A 130 -29.49 -6.99 -7.36
N GLY A 131 -29.03 -6.24 -6.35
CA GLY A 131 -29.09 -6.63 -4.95
C GLY A 131 -29.40 -5.48 -4.01
N TYR A 132 -28.59 -5.31 -2.97
CA TYR A 132 -28.74 -4.29 -1.95
C TYR A 132 -28.56 -2.86 -2.53
N ASP A 133 -29.52 -1.96 -2.24
CA ASP A 133 -29.46 -0.56 -2.70
C ASP A 133 -29.98 0.40 -1.62
N ASP A 134 -29.08 1.12 -0.95
CA ASP A 134 -29.44 2.16 0.03
C ASP A 134 -30.14 3.37 -0.61
N PHE A 135 -29.97 3.55 -1.93
CA PHE A 135 -30.54 4.69 -2.65
C PHE A 135 -31.95 4.42 -3.20
N ALA A 136 -32.45 3.18 -3.07
CA ALA A 136 -33.76 2.83 -3.62
C ALA A 136 -34.89 3.66 -2.97
N GLY A 137 -35.51 4.52 -3.78
CA GLY A 137 -36.57 5.43 -3.33
C GLY A 137 -36.10 6.60 -2.46
N MET A 138 -34.78 6.85 -2.39
CA MET A 138 -34.17 7.89 -1.58
C MET A 138 -33.80 9.11 -2.40
N GLU A 139 -34.18 10.29 -1.91
CA GLU A 139 -33.70 11.56 -2.44
C GLU A 139 -32.57 12.10 -1.54
N VAL A 140 -31.36 12.16 -2.11
CA VAL A 140 -30.15 12.66 -1.41
C VAL A 140 -29.73 14.05 -1.85
N LYS A 141 -30.25 14.51 -2.98
CA LYS A 141 -29.93 15.82 -3.55
C LYS A 141 -30.26 16.93 -2.54
N ASP A 142 -29.32 17.87 -2.37
CA ASP A 142 -29.43 19.02 -1.46
C ASP A 142 -29.65 18.66 0.02
N ARG A 143 -29.36 17.42 0.41
CA ARG A 143 -29.49 16.92 1.79
C ARG A 143 -28.14 16.63 2.42
N VAL A 144 -28.08 16.70 3.73
CA VAL A 144 -26.95 16.18 4.54
C VAL A 144 -27.18 14.69 4.74
N VAL A 145 -26.32 13.88 4.17
CA VAL A 145 -26.47 12.43 4.16
C VAL A 145 -25.63 11.80 5.27
N VAL A 146 -26.25 11.03 6.15
CA VAL A 146 -25.57 10.27 7.20
C VAL A 146 -25.33 8.84 6.70
N ILE A 147 -24.08 8.40 6.66
CA ILE A 147 -23.69 7.01 6.32
C ILE A 147 -22.79 6.42 7.40
N ALA A 148 -22.86 5.11 7.58
CA ALA A 148 -21.91 4.41 8.44
C ALA A 148 -20.53 4.34 7.79
N ARG A 149 -19.45 4.49 8.58
CA ARG A 149 -18.08 4.33 8.07
C ARG A 149 -17.81 2.90 7.61
N THR A 150 -18.13 1.94 8.47
CA THR A 150 -17.85 0.52 8.23
C THR A 150 -18.98 -0.14 7.44
N LEU A 151 -18.63 -0.99 6.50
CA LEU A 151 -19.57 -1.88 5.84
C LEU A 151 -19.76 -3.15 6.68
N PRO A 152 -20.99 -3.72 6.73
CA PRO A 152 -21.19 -5.03 7.34
C PRO A 152 -20.46 -6.12 6.56
N ASP A 153 -19.98 -7.11 7.28
CA ASP A 153 -19.38 -8.31 6.71
C ASP A 153 -20.45 -9.38 6.52
N THR A 154 -21.34 -9.15 5.57
CA THR A 154 -22.44 -10.06 5.22
C THR A 154 -22.42 -10.35 3.72
N ASP A 155 -23.02 -11.47 3.32
CA ASP A 155 -23.06 -11.92 1.93
C ASP A 155 -23.63 -10.87 0.97
N GLY A 156 -24.57 -10.02 1.42
CA GLY A 156 -25.13 -8.92 0.63
C GLY A 156 -24.09 -7.87 0.19
N PHE A 157 -23.00 -7.72 0.93
CA PHE A 157 -21.91 -6.78 0.63
C PHE A 157 -20.66 -7.46 0.07
N ALA A 158 -20.59 -8.80 0.11
CA ALA A 158 -19.43 -9.56 -0.35
C ALA A 158 -19.13 -9.36 -1.84
N HIS A 159 -20.16 -9.12 -2.64
CA HIS A 159 -20.07 -8.93 -4.09
C HIS A 159 -19.73 -7.50 -4.53
N LEU A 160 -19.63 -6.54 -3.60
CA LEU A 160 -19.19 -5.18 -3.94
C LEU A 160 -17.72 -5.21 -4.41
N PRO A 161 -17.42 -4.63 -5.58
CA PRO A 161 -16.04 -4.41 -6.00
C PRO A 161 -15.26 -3.65 -4.91
N ARG A 162 -13.98 -4.00 -4.70
CA ARG A 162 -13.17 -3.37 -3.64
C ARG A 162 -13.12 -1.87 -3.74
N GLY A 163 -12.99 -1.33 -4.96
CA GLY A 163 -12.99 0.11 -5.19
C GLY A 163 -14.27 0.79 -4.68
N GLU A 164 -15.41 0.11 -4.70
CA GLU A 164 -16.69 0.64 -4.24
C GLU A 164 -16.93 0.49 -2.74
N ARG A 165 -16.13 -0.31 -2.05
CA ARG A 165 -16.18 -0.49 -0.60
C ARG A 165 -15.53 0.66 0.17
N SER A 166 -14.62 1.40 -0.46
CA SER A 166 -13.91 2.50 0.20
C SER A 166 -14.87 3.64 0.57
N LEU A 167 -14.58 4.33 1.67
CA LEU A 167 -15.34 5.51 2.07
C LEU A 167 -15.32 6.56 0.96
N LEU A 168 -14.15 6.79 0.37
CA LEU A 168 -13.98 7.75 -0.72
C LEU A 168 -14.89 7.47 -1.91
N ALA A 169 -15.01 6.20 -2.35
CA ALA A 169 -15.88 5.84 -3.47
C ALA A 169 -17.37 6.07 -3.14
N ARG A 170 -17.79 5.73 -1.92
CA ARG A 170 -19.17 5.96 -1.46
C ARG A 170 -19.50 7.45 -1.39
N VAL A 171 -18.56 8.26 -0.91
CA VAL A 171 -18.71 9.71 -0.85
C VAL A 171 -18.72 10.34 -2.26
N LYS A 172 -17.84 9.89 -3.18
CA LYS A 172 -17.87 10.34 -4.59
C LYS A 172 -19.20 10.07 -5.27
N ARG A 173 -19.85 8.95 -4.94
CA ARG A 173 -21.23 8.68 -5.43
C ARG A 173 -22.21 9.72 -4.90
N LEU A 174 -22.17 10.03 -3.60
CA LEU A 174 -23.03 11.06 -3.00
C LEU A 174 -22.77 12.47 -3.56
N GLU A 175 -21.52 12.78 -3.89
CA GLU A 175 -21.16 14.00 -4.61
C GLU A 175 -21.78 14.04 -6.01
N THR A 176 -21.73 12.93 -6.75
CA THR A 176 -22.39 12.80 -8.06
C THR A 176 -23.91 12.95 -7.97
N GLU A 177 -24.53 12.41 -6.92
CA GLU A 177 -25.95 12.53 -6.61
C GLU A 177 -26.31 13.92 -6.01
N ARG A 178 -25.33 14.84 -5.90
CA ARG A 178 -25.47 16.22 -5.42
C ARG A 178 -25.97 16.34 -3.98
N ALA A 179 -25.55 15.46 -3.09
CA ALA A 179 -25.76 15.66 -1.68
C ALA A 179 -25.10 16.97 -1.20
N ALA A 180 -25.68 17.64 -0.19
CA ALA A 180 -25.15 18.89 0.33
C ALA A 180 -23.92 18.67 1.23
N ALA A 181 -23.88 17.58 1.96
CA ALA A 181 -22.75 17.14 2.81
C ALA A 181 -22.91 15.65 3.16
N VAL A 182 -21.82 15.05 3.63
CA VAL A 182 -21.81 13.69 4.16
C VAL A 182 -21.34 13.70 5.61
N LEU A 183 -22.13 13.11 6.48
CA LEU A 183 -21.75 12.79 7.86
C LEU A 183 -21.42 11.29 7.95
N VAL A 184 -20.19 10.97 8.28
CA VAL A 184 -19.69 9.60 8.39
C VAL A 184 -19.78 9.17 9.84
N LEU A 185 -20.80 8.37 10.16
CA LEU A 185 -21.06 7.88 11.52
C LEU A 185 -19.96 6.88 11.92
N GLU A 186 -19.27 7.19 13.02
CA GLU A 186 -18.25 6.34 13.61
C GLU A 186 -18.87 5.36 14.63
N ASP A 187 -18.15 4.29 14.95
CA ASP A 187 -18.51 3.35 16.03
C ASP A 187 -18.10 3.89 17.43
N GLY A 188 -17.54 5.10 17.51
CA GLY A 188 -17.00 5.74 18.69
C GLY A 188 -16.94 7.27 18.55
N PRO A 189 -15.88 7.92 19.06
CA PRO A 189 -15.66 9.36 18.90
C PRO A 189 -15.41 9.73 17.43
N ALA A 190 -15.62 11.02 17.10
CA ALA A 190 -15.22 11.56 15.81
C ALA A 190 -13.71 11.34 15.59
N ARG A 191 -13.32 10.92 14.39
CA ARG A 191 -11.89 10.71 14.07
C ARG A 191 -11.19 12.05 13.93
N PRO A 192 -9.96 12.18 14.45
CA PRO A 192 -9.18 13.39 14.29
C PRO A 192 -8.98 13.75 12.81
N LEU A 193 -8.93 15.06 12.50
CA LEU A 193 -8.57 15.52 11.17
C LEU A 193 -7.15 15.05 10.83
N GLN A 194 -7.04 14.22 9.83
CA GLN A 194 -5.79 13.73 9.30
C GLN A 194 -5.80 13.87 7.78
N ARG A 195 -4.63 14.08 7.21
CA ARG A 195 -4.44 13.95 5.77
C ARG A 195 -4.81 12.51 5.35
N GLU A 196 -5.59 12.35 4.31
CA GLU A 196 -5.88 11.05 3.72
C GLU A 196 -4.75 10.66 2.73
N GLU A 197 -4.66 9.38 2.41
CA GLU A 197 -3.77 8.90 1.37
C GLU A 197 -4.21 9.44 0.00
N GLY A 198 -3.26 9.93 -0.77
CA GLY A 198 -3.50 10.47 -2.10
C GLY A 198 -3.87 11.96 -2.14
N PRO A 199 -3.84 12.57 -3.35
CA PRO A 199 -4.09 13.99 -3.56
C PRO A 199 -5.57 14.33 -3.69
N VAL A 200 -6.47 13.54 -3.11
CA VAL A 200 -7.91 13.68 -3.34
C VAL A 200 -8.49 14.80 -2.48
N LYS A 201 -9.04 15.80 -3.14
CA LYS A 201 -9.98 16.77 -2.57
C LYS A 201 -11.32 16.59 -3.28
N LEU A 202 -12.39 16.45 -2.52
CA LEU A 202 -13.76 16.49 -3.03
C LEU A 202 -14.33 17.90 -2.91
N ASP A 203 -15.35 18.20 -3.68
CA ASP A 203 -16.09 19.46 -3.55
C ASP A 203 -17.17 19.35 -2.47
N ILE A 204 -17.65 18.15 -2.18
CA ILE A 204 -18.65 17.90 -1.13
C ILE A 204 -17.99 17.91 0.27
N PRO A 205 -18.56 18.64 1.26
CA PRO A 205 -18.10 18.60 2.65
C PRO A 205 -18.37 17.23 3.28
N VAL A 206 -17.38 16.70 4.00
CA VAL A 206 -17.41 15.38 4.64
C VAL A 206 -16.93 15.49 6.08
N LEU A 207 -17.77 15.09 7.01
CA LEU A 207 -17.45 15.12 8.44
C LEU A 207 -17.50 13.72 9.03
N SER A 208 -16.52 13.37 9.84
CA SER A 208 -16.56 12.28 10.80
C SER A 208 -17.48 12.68 11.94
N LEU A 209 -18.43 11.84 12.31
CA LEU A 209 -19.47 12.09 13.30
C LEU A 209 -19.41 11.04 14.41
N SER A 210 -19.30 11.47 15.66
CA SER A 210 -19.33 10.54 16.79
C SER A 210 -20.71 9.89 16.95
N VAL A 211 -20.74 8.67 17.47
CA VAL A 211 -21.95 7.86 17.61
C VAL A 211 -23.10 8.56 18.36
N GLY A 212 -22.77 9.38 19.34
CA GLY A 212 -23.75 10.12 20.15
C GLY A 212 -24.04 11.55 19.67
N ALA A 213 -23.36 12.02 18.62
CA ALA A 213 -23.42 13.43 18.24
C ALA A 213 -24.79 13.92 17.77
N LEU A 214 -25.64 13.06 17.23
CA LEU A 214 -26.99 13.46 16.81
C LEU A 214 -28.04 13.32 17.92
N GLY A 215 -27.70 12.63 19.02
CA GLY A 215 -28.66 12.38 20.11
C GLY A 215 -29.94 11.72 19.59
N ASP A 216 -31.08 12.11 20.12
CA ASP A 216 -32.40 11.59 19.72
C ASP A 216 -32.93 12.20 18.42
N ALA A 217 -32.22 13.22 17.87
CA ALA A 217 -32.67 13.99 16.71
C ALA A 217 -32.85 13.15 15.42
N CYS A 218 -32.16 11.99 15.32
CA CYS A 218 -32.28 11.06 14.21
C CYS A 218 -32.72 9.67 14.64
N GLY A 219 -33.20 9.52 15.89
CA GLY A 219 -33.51 8.25 16.51
C GLY A 219 -32.26 7.38 16.72
N ASP A 220 -32.46 6.12 17.10
CA ASP A 220 -31.37 5.19 17.36
C ASP A 220 -30.72 4.69 16.03
N LEU A 221 -29.72 5.41 15.56
CA LEU A 221 -28.97 5.05 14.35
C LEU A 221 -28.23 3.71 14.50
N GLN A 222 -27.80 3.35 15.70
CA GLN A 222 -27.12 2.08 15.95
C GLN A 222 -28.09 0.90 15.85
N ALA A 223 -29.29 1.04 16.39
CA ALA A 223 -30.34 0.02 16.21
C ALA A 223 -30.70 -0.16 14.72
N ARG A 224 -30.74 0.94 13.95
CA ARG A 224 -30.98 0.90 12.49
C ARG A 224 -29.87 0.19 11.75
N LEU A 225 -28.60 0.49 12.03
CA LEU A 225 -27.46 -0.20 11.46
C LEU A 225 -27.44 -1.68 11.83
N LYS A 226 -27.84 -2.00 13.07
CA LYS A 226 -28.01 -3.39 13.50
C LYS A 226 -29.10 -4.10 12.68
N ALA A 227 -30.26 -3.47 12.50
CA ALA A 227 -31.35 -4.03 11.69
C ALA A 227 -30.92 -4.29 10.24
N ILE A 228 -30.18 -3.37 9.60
CA ILE A 228 -29.60 -3.57 8.26
C ILE A 228 -28.68 -4.81 8.25
N ARG A 229 -27.82 -4.95 9.26
CA ARG A 229 -26.92 -6.11 9.38
C ARG A 229 -27.69 -7.43 9.52
N ASP A 230 -28.70 -7.43 10.40
CA ASP A 230 -29.45 -8.63 10.75
C ASP A 230 -30.35 -9.09 9.60
N THR A 231 -30.89 -8.17 8.82
CA THR A 231 -31.85 -8.45 7.72
C THR A 231 -31.23 -8.52 6.35
N GLY A 232 -30.05 -7.94 6.16
CA GLY A 232 -29.42 -7.76 4.83
C GLY A 232 -30.21 -6.83 3.90
N LYS A 233 -31.15 -6.01 4.45
CA LYS A 233 -31.99 -5.10 3.67
C LYS A 233 -31.68 -3.65 4.00
N PRO A 234 -31.82 -2.71 3.04
CA PRO A 234 -31.72 -1.29 3.30
C PRO A 234 -32.70 -0.83 4.40
N ALA A 235 -32.39 0.29 5.04
CA ALA A 235 -33.34 0.90 5.98
C ALA A 235 -34.65 1.25 5.25
N SER A 236 -35.80 1.02 5.91
CA SER A 236 -37.09 1.38 5.31
C SER A 236 -37.24 2.90 5.22
N GLN A 237 -37.98 3.39 4.21
CA GLN A 237 -38.21 4.82 3.98
C GLN A 237 -38.83 5.53 5.21
N ASP A 238 -39.68 4.85 5.96
CA ASP A 238 -40.35 5.40 7.15
C ASP A 238 -39.37 5.80 8.26
N PHE A 239 -38.14 5.28 8.23
CA PHE A 239 -37.12 5.53 9.25
C PHE A 239 -36.02 6.49 8.80
N ILE A 240 -36.09 7.01 7.59
CA ILE A 240 -34.96 7.64 6.92
C ILE A 240 -35.00 9.15 6.98
N TYR A 241 -36.19 9.73 7.00
CA TYR A 241 -36.40 11.16 7.04
C TYR A 241 -36.51 11.69 8.47
N ALA A 242 -35.57 12.55 8.84
CA ALA A 242 -35.73 13.46 9.95
C ALA A 242 -35.96 14.88 9.39
N PRO A 243 -37.15 15.16 8.81
CA PRO A 243 -37.41 16.41 8.09
C PRO A 243 -37.30 17.64 8.99
N TRP A 244 -37.45 17.42 10.29
CA TRP A 244 -37.31 18.44 11.33
C TRP A 244 -35.86 18.62 11.83
N THR A 245 -34.93 17.78 11.35
CA THR A 245 -33.52 17.86 11.74
C THR A 245 -32.71 18.44 10.56
N THR A 246 -32.02 19.54 10.81
CA THR A 246 -31.20 20.21 9.82
C THR A 246 -29.80 20.50 10.35
N LEU A 247 -28.84 20.58 9.46
CA LEU A 247 -27.49 21.03 9.76
C LEU A 247 -27.23 22.39 9.09
N THR A 248 -26.67 23.30 9.88
CA THR A 248 -25.99 24.50 9.39
C THR A 248 -24.50 24.24 9.52
N LEU A 249 -23.75 24.39 8.44
CA LEU A 249 -22.33 24.06 8.40
C LEU A 249 -21.53 25.20 7.78
N LYS A 250 -20.46 25.62 8.47
CA LYS A 250 -19.41 26.43 7.93
C LYS A 250 -18.08 25.68 8.12
N LEU A 251 -17.38 25.39 7.05
CA LEU A 251 -16.12 24.67 7.05
C LEU A 251 -15.20 25.22 5.97
N LYS A 252 -14.00 25.58 6.35
CA LYS A 252 -12.93 25.89 5.42
C LYS A 252 -11.67 25.17 5.85
N LEU A 253 -11.07 24.43 4.93
CA LEU A 253 -9.85 23.67 5.15
C LEU A 253 -8.66 24.33 4.45
N HIS A 254 -7.64 24.63 5.23
CA HIS A 254 -6.32 24.99 4.70
C HIS A 254 -5.55 23.73 4.36
N ARG A 255 -4.99 23.66 3.15
CA ARG A 255 -4.15 22.56 2.68
C ARG A 255 -2.79 23.10 2.30
N GLU A 256 -1.77 22.59 2.96
CA GLU A 256 -0.39 22.84 2.57
C GLU A 256 -0.03 21.87 1.45
N GLU A 257 0.18 22.42 0.24
CA GLU A 257 0.60 21.64 -0.92
C GLU A 257 2.12 21.60 -1.01
N ALA A 258 2.66 20.43 -1.30
CA ALA A 258 4.06 20.20 -1.60
C ALA A 258 4.19 19.53 -2.97
N GLN A 259 5.40 19.44 -3.49
CA GLN A 259 5.73 18.74 -4.73
C GLN A 259 6.59 17.53 -4.40
N VAL A 260 6.16 16.36 -4.82
CA VAL A 260 6.90 15.11 -4.60
C VAL A 260 7.63 14.73 -5.89
N PRO A 261 8.92 14.34 -5.84
CA PRO A 261 9.70 14.03 -7.02
C PRO A 261 9.65 12.54 -7.38
N ASN A 262 9.47 12.24 -8.67
CA ASN A 262 10.01 11.04 -9.30
C ASN A 262 11.32 11.42 -9.99
N VAL A 263 12.30 10.53 -10.01
CA VAL A 263 13.54 10.71 -10.81
C VAL A 263 13.56 9.68 -11.93
N VAL A 264 13.71 10.15 -13.15
CA VAL A 264 13.69 9.29 -14.36
C VAL A 264 14.98 9.49 -15.12
N ALA A 265 15.65 8.38 -15.51
CA ALA A 265 16.83 8.42 -16.36
C ALA A 265 16.72 7.40 -17.49
N LEU A 266 17.35 7.69 -18.62
CA LEU A 266 17.31 6.88 -19.83
C LEU A 266 18.70 6.35 -20.18
N ILE A 267 18.82 5.03 -20.30
CA ILE A 267 19.90 4.36 -21.02
C ILE A 267 19.39 4.06 -22.43
N PRO A 268 19.91 4.73 -23.47
CA PRO A 268 19.42 4.50 -24.83
C PRO A 268 19.85 3.13 -25.35
N GLY A 269 18.92 2.41 -25.96
CA GLY A 269 19.21 1.13 -26.63
C GLY A 269 20.08 1.29 -27.88
N ARG A 270 20.90 0.26 -28.18
CA ARG A 270 21.78 0.26 -29.35
C ARG A 270 21.12 -0.22 -30.65
N ASP A 271 20.01 -0.96 -30.54
CA ASP A 271 19.30 -1.50 -31.72
C ASP A 271 18.36 -0.42 -32.31
N PRO A 272 18.47 -0.09 -33.61
CA PRO A 272 17.68 0.97 -34.24
C PRO A 272 16.15 0.77 -34.14
N GLN A 273 15.66 -0.46 -34.06
CA GLN A 273 14.25 -0.81 -33.95
C GLN A 273 13.83 -0.91 -32.49
N LEU A 274 14.53 -1.75 -31.72
CA LEU A 274 14.17 -2.08 -30.34
C LEU A 274 14.43 -0.93 -29.35
N ARG A 275 15.32 0.02 -29.66
CA ARG A 275 15.56 1.18 -28.79
C ARG A 275 14.35 2.07 -28.52
N LYS A 276 13.26 1.88 -29.27
CA LYS A 276 11.99 2.58 -29.07
C LYS A 276 11.12 1.91 -28.01
N GLU A 277 11.50 0.72 -27.57
CA GLU A 277 10.86 -0.04 -26.50
C GLU A 277 11.66 0.10 -25.21
N TYR A 278 10.95 0.08 -24.07
CA TYR A 278 11.55 0.35 -22.76
C TYR A 278 11.36 -0.83 -21.81
N ILE A 279 12.44 -1.16 -21.10
CA ILE A 279 12.39 -1.97 -19.87
C ILE A 279 12.55 -0.99 -18.70
N VAL A 280 11.65 -1.03 -17.71
CA VAL A 280 11.70 -0.17 -16.53
C VAL A 280 12.38 -0.91 -15.39
N LEU A 281 13.33 -0.24 -14.71
CA LEU A 281 13.89 -0.66 -13.43
C LEU A 281 13.49 0.38 -12.40
N GLY A 282 12.71 -0.01 -11.38
CA GLY A 282 12.11 0.91 -10.42
C GLY A 282 12.38 0.56 -8.98
N ALA A 283 12.40 1.58 -8.14
CA ALA A 283 12.37 1.51 -6.68
C ALA A 283 11.75 2.79 -6.12
N HIS A 284 11.11 2.77 -4.98
CA HIS A 284 10.71 4.03 -4.36
C HIS A 284 11.86 4.68 -3.59
N LEU A 285 11.74 5.99 -3.40
CA LEU A 285 12.76 6.84 -2.81
C LEU A 285 12.34 7.44 -1.47
N ASP A 286 11.05 7.67 -1.29
CA ASP A 286 10.47 8.17 -0.06
C ASP A 286 10.47 7.11 1.04
N HIS A 287 10.25 7.57 2.28
CA HIS A 287 9.95 6.73 3.43
C HIS A 287 9.16 7.54 4.47
N LEU A 288 9.05 7.05 5.71
CA LEU A 288 8.12 7.55 6.72
C LEU A 288 8.51 8.88 7.38
N GLY A 289 9.64 9.48 7.03
CA GLY A 289 10.08 10.73 7.62
C GLY A 289 10.32 10.61 9.13
N LEU A 290 9.56 11.37 9.92
CA LEU A 290 9.61 11.34 11.38
C LEU A 290 8.58 10.36 11.98
N GLY A 291 8.04 9.43 11.20
CA GLY A 291 7.16 8.37 11.68
C GLY A 291 5.81 8.88 12.22
N GLU A 292 5.34 10.00 11.73
CA GLU A 292 4.02 10.54 12.12
C GLU A 292 2.87 9.62 11.69
N ARG A 293 3.08 8.91 10.58
CA ARG A 293 2.15 7.93 9.99
C ARG A 293 2.90 6.64 9.67
N HIS A 294 2.15 5.55 9.57
CA HIS A 294 2.60 4.21 9.16
C HIS A 294 3.73 3.59 10.00
N SER A 295 4.22 4.30 11.05
CA SER A 295 5.22 3.76 11.95
C SER A 295 4.68 2.56 12.72
N LEU A 296 5.43 1.45 12.73
CA LEU A 296 5.19 0.27 13.56
C LEU A 296 5.99 0.30 14.88
N GLY A 297 6.67 1.40 15.17
CA GLY A 297 7.42 1.62 16.41
C GLY A 297 6.56 2.00 17.63
N GLY A 298 5.24 2.18 17.43
CA GLY A 298 4.33 2.65 18.48
C GLY A 298 4.43 4.16 18.73
N ALA A 299 3.78 4.63 19.80
CA ALA A 299 3.72 6.06 20.11
C ALA A 299 5.10 6.67 20.38
N GLU A 300 6.03 5.90 20.93
CA GLU A 300 7.40 6.33 21.25
C GLU A 300 8.24 6.64 19.98
N ALA A 301 7.92 6.01 18.86
CA ALA A 301 8.65 6.21 17.61
C ALA A 301 8.20 7.47 16.84
N ARG A 302 7.08 8.09 17.23
CA ARG A 302 6.61 9.32 16.60
C ARG A 302 7.56 10.48 16.86
N GLY A 303 7.92 11.23 15.84
CA GLY A 303 8.91 12.29 15.90
C GLY A 303 10.36 11.80 15.80
N GLN A 304 10.60 10.47 15.81
CA GLN A 304 11.93 9.92 15.55
C GLN A 304 12.15 9.73 14.06
N VAL A 305 13.39 9.88 13.62
CA VAL A 305 13.78 9.59 12.24
C VAL A 305 13.59 8.10 11.93
N HIS A 306 12.86 7.81 10.85
CA HIS A 306 12.74 6.47 10.28
C HIS A 306 13.68 6.39 9.07
N PRO A 307 14.90 5.83 9.21
CA PRO A 307 15.92 5.91 8.17
C PRO A 307 15.52 5.18 6.88
N GLY A 308 14.76 4.07 6.99
CA GLY A 308 14.33 3.28 5.85
C GLY A 308 15.52 2.78 5.04
N ALA A 309 16.44 2.06 5.70
CA ALA A 309 17.66 1.59 5.02
C ALA A 309 17.36 0.41 4.09
N ASP A 310 16.53 -0.52 4.55
CA ASP A 310 16.02 -1.58 3.67
C ASP A 310 14.81 -1.08 2.90
N ASP A 311 13.93 -0.39 3.56
CA ASP A 311 12.71 0.21 3.00
C ASP A 311 12.86 1.73 2.77
N ASN A 312 13.25 2.23 1.59
CA ASN A 312 13.72 1.45 0.45
C ASN A 312 15.01 2.07 -0.12
N ALA A 313 15.93 2.50 0.79
CA ALA A 313 17.25 2.94 0.33
C ALA A 313 18.03 1.81 -0.33
N SER A 314 17.76 0.54 0.05
CA SER A 314 18.38 -0.64 -0.55
C SER A 314 18.01 -0.80 -2.03
N GLY A 315 16.73 -0.74 -2.37
CA GLY A 315 16.24 -0.79 -3.75
C GLY A 315 16.67 0.43 -4.55
N ALA A 316 16.58 1.62 -3.97
CA ALA A 316 17.01 2.85 -4.62
C ALA A 316 18.51 2.81 -5.00
N ALA A 317 19.37 2.40 -4.07
CA ALA A 317 20.80 2.23 -4.34
C ALA A 317 21.08 1.12 -5.37
N LEU A 318 20.31 0.02 -5.33
CA LEU A 318 20.42 -1.08 -6.28
C LEU A 318 20.11 -0.62 -7.71
N VAL A 319 19.05 0.17 -7.91
CA VAL A 319 18.71 0.73 -9.24
C VAL A 319 19.82 1.64 -9.74
N VAL A 320 20.47 2.42 -8.85
CA VAL A 320 21.65 3.23 -9.22
C VAL A 320 22.81 2.36 -9.71
N GLU A 321 23.10 1.27 -9.00
CA GLU A 321 24.17 0.33 -9.39
C GLU A 321 23.84 -0.36 -10.71
N LEU A 322 22.60 -0.81 -10.91
CA LEU A 322 22.15 -1.36 -12.18
C LEU A 322 22.32 -0.38 -13.34
N GLY A 323 22.05 0.91 -13.11
CA GLY A 323 22.25 1.93 -14.12
C GLY A 323 23.70 2.07 -14.56
N ARG A 324 24.67 1.96 -13.63
CA ARG A 324 26.11 1.96 -13.93
C ARG A 324 26.48 0.78 -14.82
N GLU A 325 26.09 -0.43 -14.43
CA GLU A 325 26.45 -1.66 -15.13
C GLU A 325 25.76 -1.81 -16.49
N LEU A 326 24.47 -1.44 -16.59
CA LEU A 326 23.68 -1.56 -17.80
C LEU A 326 24.08 -0.52 -18.87
N LYS A 327 24.52 0.67 -18.47
CA LYS A 327 25.08 1.64 -19.40
C LYS A 327 26.28 1.08 -20.13
N GLU A 328 27.19 0.41 -19.42
CA GLU A 328 28.37 -0.23 -19.99
C GLU A 328 28.02 -1.41 -20.91
N ALA A 329 27.00 -2.18 -20.53
CA ALA A 329 26.52 -3.34 -21.26
C ALA A 329 25.87 -2.99 -22.63
N ARG A 330 25.37 -1.75 -22.80
CA ARG A 330 24.75 -1.27 -24.04
C ARG A 330 23.62 -2.18 -24.54
N PRO A 331 22.50 -2.32 -23.83
CA PRO A 331 21.40 -3.21 -24.21
C PRO A 331 20.79 -2.84 -25.57
N ARG A 332 20.06 -3.78 -26.21
CA ARG A 332 19.36 -3.51 -27.47
C ARG A 332 18.17 -2.58 -27.29
N ARG A 333 17.30 -2.85 -26.29
CA ARG A 333 16.20 -1.95 -25.88
C ARG A 333 16.72 -0.85 -24.98
N SER A 334 16.01 0.25 -24.94
CA SER A 334 16.24 1.29 -23.96
C SER A 334 15.79 0.86 -22.56
N ILE A 335 16.49 1.38 -21.55
CA ILE A 335 16.13 1.13 -20.14
C ILE A 335 15.77 2.46 -19.48
N LEU A 336 14.61 2.51 -18.82
CA LEU A 336 14.22 3.58 -17.94
C LEU A 336 14.56 3.20 -16.50
N LEU A 337 15.38 4.01 -15.85
CA LEU A 337 15.73 3.90 -14.44
C LEU A 337 14.86 4.87 -13.67
N MET A 338 14.06 4.39 -12.72
CA MET A 338 13.04 5.19 -12.07
C MET A 338 13.12 5.08 -10.56
N HIS A 339 13.05 6.25 -9.91
CA HIS A 339 12.88 6.33 -8.47
C HIS A 339 11.58 7.07 -8.19
N PHE A 340 10.65 6.42 -7.51
CA PHE A 340 9.33 6.97 -7.25
C PHE A 340 9.27 7.63 -5.88
N GLY A 341 8.57 8.75 -5.78
CA GLY A 341 8.19 9.33 -4.50
C GLY A 341 6.73 9.00 -4.18
N GLY A 342 6.36 9.04 -2.90
CA GLY A 342 4.98 8.85 -2.48
C GLY A 342 4.48 7.41 -2.57
N GLU A 343 5.35 6.42 -2.55
CA GLU A 343 4.99 5.02 -2.47
C GLU A 343 4.27 4.75 -1.16
N GLU A 344 4.84 5.19 -0.04
CA GLU A 344 4.34 5.05 1.34
C GLU A 344 2.99 5.77 1.57
N GLU A 345 2.57 6.59 0.64
CA GLU A 345 1.32 7.34 0.64
C GLU A 345 0.30 6.79 -0.38
N GLY A 346 0.50 5.55 -0.81
CA GLY A 346 -0.40 4.84 -1.71
C GLY A 346 0.02 4.88 -3.18
N LEU A 347 1.30 4.63 -3.48
CA LEU A 347 1.86 4.47 -4.83
C LEU A 347 1.71 5.73 -5.70
N LEU A 348 1.80 6.93 -5.09
CA LEU A 348 1.45 8.18 -5.78
C LEU A 348 2.35 8.45 -6.97
N GLY A 349 3.66 8.24 -6.83
CA GLY A 349 4.64 8.54 -7.85
C GLY A 349 4.53 7.64 -9.08
N SER A 350 4.45 6.34 -8.88
CA SER A 350 4.26 5.40 -9.98
C SER A 350 2.92 5.58 -10.67
N SER A 351 1.83 5.80 -9.89
CA SER A 351 0.51 6.11 -10.44
C SER A 351 0.50 7.41 -11.24
N HIS A 352 1.20 8.46 -10.75
CA HIS A 352 1.33 9.72 -11.46
C HIS A 352 2.09 9.54 -12.76
N TRP A 353 3.20 8.79 -12.75
CA TRP A 353 3.96 8.54 -13.98
C TRP A 353 3.16 7.76 -15.02
N ILE A 354 2.37 6.76 -14.61
CA ILE A 354 1.46 6.02 -15.52
C ILE A 354 0.44 6.96 -16.17
N GLN A 355 -0.09 7.94 -15.43
CA GLN A 355 -1.07 8.90 -15.95
C GLN A 355 -0.43 10.03 -16.78
N HIS A 356 0.80 10.39 -16.48
CA HIS A 356 1.55 11.48 -17.12
C HIS A 356 2.96 11.00 -17.51
N PRO A 357 3.06 10.01 -18.42
CA PRO A 357 4.34 9.37 -18.71
C PRO A 357 5.30 10.32 -19.44
N THR A 358 6.55 10.36 -18.99
CA THR A 358 7.63 11.13 -19.65
C THR A 358 8.14 10.46 -20.93
N HIS A 359 7.78 9.19 -21.13
CA HIS A 359 8.09 8.37 -22.32
C HIS A 359 6.81 7.61 -22.73
N PRO A 360 6.63 7.26 -24.03
CA PRO A 360 5.42 6.59 -24.49
C PRO A 360 5.09 5.32 -23.70
N LEU A 361 3.97 5.31 -23.00
CA LEU A 361 3.57 4.22 -22.10
C LEU A 361 3.39 2.90 -22.83
N GLU A 362 2.86 2.93 -24.05
CA GLU A 362 2.67 1.77 -24.94
C GLU A 362 3.99 1.12 -25.37
N SER A 363 5.08 1.88 -25.27
CA SER A 363 6.43 1.39 -25.57
C SER A 363 7.10 0.71 -24.37
N VAL A 364 6.53 0.81 -23.17
CA VAL A 364 7.01 0.08 -21.98
C VAL A 364 6.59 -1.37 -22.10
N LYS A 365 7.57 -2.29 -22.08
CA LYS A 365 7.34 -3.72 -22.32
C LYS A 365 7.40 -4.56 -21.06
N PHE A 366 8.16 -4.13 -20.04
CA PHE A 366 8.33 -4.87 -18.78
C PHE A 366 8.85 -3.95 -17.68
N MET A 367 8.54 -4.27 -16.41
CA MET A 367 9.11 -3.59 -15.25
C MET A 367 9.74 -4.58 -14.27
N LEU A 368 10.92 -4.26 -13.78
CA LEU A 368 11.57 -4.86 -12.62
C LEU A 368 11.50 -3.88 -11.46
N ASN A 369 10.82 -4.22 -10.38
CA ASN A 369 10.67 -3.38 -9.19
C ASN A 369 11.44 -3.96 -8.01
N PHE A 370 12.25 -3.14 -7.36
CA PHE A 370 13.12 -3.55 -6.25
C PHE A 370 12.70 -2.82 -4.98
N ASP A 371 12.24 -3.60 -3.99
CA ASP A 371 11.74 -3.05 -2.75
C ASP A 371 12.12 -3.96 -1.58
N MET A 372 12.77 -3.38 -0.56
CA MET A 372 13.33 -4.10 0.57
C MET A 372 14.22 -5.29 0.14
N VAL A 373 15.30 -5.00 -0.55
CA VAL A 373 16.21 -5.99 -1.15
C VAL A 373 17.55 -6.14 -0.43
N GLY A 374 17.71 -5.49 0.71
CA GLY A 374 18.97 -5.44 1.47
C GLY A 374 19.12 -6.49 2.56
N ARG A 375 18.13 -7.37 2.80
CA ARG A 375 18.14 -8.33 3.91
C ARG A 375 18.25 -9.78 3.44
N LEU A 376 18.87 -10.03 2.29
CA LEU A 376 19.11 -11.39 1.83
C LEU A 376 19.92 -12.17 2.88
N ASP A 377 19.41 -13.31 3.35
CA ASP A 377 20.09 -14.13 4.35
C ASP A 377 21.41 -14.67 3.77
N PRO A 378 22.58 -14.38 4.38
CA PRO A 378 23.85 -14.87 3.88
C PRO A 378 24.02 -16.38 3.98
N ALA A 379 23.35 -17.05 4.92
CA ALA A 379 23.44 -18.48 5.14
C ALA A 379 22.46 -19.26 4.23
N ALA A 380 21.32 -18.66 3.92
CA ALA A 380 20.27 -19.27 3.11
C ALA A 380 19.63 -18.19 2.19
N PRO A 381 20.31 -17.73 1.12
CA PRO A 381 19.86 -16.64 0.28
C PRO A 381 18.50 -16.94 -0.34
N LYS A 382 17.43 -16.37 0.23
CA LYS A 382 16.06 -16.53 -0.20
C LYS A 382 15.52 -15.23 -0.74
N LEU A 383 15.17 -15.24 -2.01
CA LEU A 383 14.54 -14.12 -2.69
C LEU A 383 13.06 -14.43 -2.93
N LEU A 384 12.19 -13.54 -2.51
CA LEU A 384 10.79 -13.55 -2.89
C LEU A 384 10.68 -12.78 -4.22
N MET A 385 10.21 -13.46 -5.26
CA MET A 385 10.10 -12.86 -6.58
C MET A 385 8.68 -13.06 -7.10
N GLY A 386 7.89 -11.99 -7.08
CA GLY A 386 6.55 -11.95 -7.62
C GLY A 386 6.52 -11.52 -9.09
N GLY A 387 5.44 -11.89 -9.80
CA GLY A 387 5.20 -11.41 -11.17
C GLY A 387 3.72 -11.08 -11.36
N LEU A 388 3.36 -9.80 -11.42
CA LEU A 388 2.01 -9.38 -11.78
C LEU A 388 1.93 -9.14 -13.29
N GLY A 389 1.02 -9.89 -13.94
CA GLY A 389 0.87 -9.82 -15.39
C GLY A 389 2.00 -10.45 -16.17
N ALA A 390 3.04 -10.98 -15.52
CA ALA A 390 4.08 -11.75 -16.19
C ALA A 390 3.64 -13.22 -16.36
N PRO A 391 3.77 -13.82 -17.56
CA PRO A 391 3.47 -15.22 -17.75
C PRO A 391 4.29 -16.13 -16.83
N LYS A 392 3.73 -17.24 -16.38
CA LYS A 392 4.45 -18.23 -15.55
C LYS A 392 5.75 -18.72 -16.20
N SER A 393 5.75 -18.87 -17.53
CA SER A 393 6.96 -19.23 -18.30
C SER A 393 8.08 -18.22 -18.18
N ALA A 394 7.76 -16.91 -18.10
CA ALA A 394 8.75 -15.86 -17.88
C ALA A 394 9.38 -15.95 -16.49
N LEU A 395 8.55 -16.23 -15.47
CA LEU A 395 9.03 -16.44 -14.11
C LEU A 395 9.95 -17.68 -14.00
N GLU A 396 9.58 -18.77 -14.63
CA GLU A 396 10.43 -19.99 -14.69
C GLU A 396 11.73 -19.76 -15.47
N ALA A 397 11.71 -18.94 -16.52
CA ALA A 397 12.92 -18.54 -17.22
C ALA A 397 13.83 -17.68 -16.33
N ALA A 398 13.25 -16.70 -15.63
CA ALA A 398 13.99 -15.86 -14.69
C ALA A 398 14.65 -16.67 -13.56
N LYS A 399 13.96 -17.67 -12.99
CA LYS A 399 14.54 -18.57 -11.98
C LYS A 399 15.78 -19.31 -12.48
N LYS A 400 15.81 -19.72 -13.76
CA LYS A 400 16.98 -20.41 -14.34
C LYS A 400 18.20 -19.53 -14.49
N LEU A 401 18.01 -18.21 -14.54
CA LEU A 401 19.09 -17.22 -14.61
C LEU A 401 19.61 -16.81 -13.24
N ALA A 402 18.97 -17.27 -12.17
CA ALA A 402 19.38 -16.95 -10.81
C ALA A 402 20.74 -17.57 -10.45
N PRO A 403 21.50 -16.93 -9.54
CA PRO A 403 22.68 -17.57 -8.94
C PRO A 403 22.32 -18.92 -8.33
N ALA A 404 23.22 -19.91 -8.44
CA ALA A 404 22.96 -21.28 -8.01
C ALA A 404 22.68 -21.42 -6.50
N ASP A 405 23.15 -20.47 -5.70
CA ASP A 405 22.91 -20.41 -4.25
C ASP A 405 21.63 -19.65 -3.88
N PHE A 406 20.90 -19.05 -4.85
CA PHE A 406 19.63 -18.40 -4.57
C PHE A 406 18.48 -19.40 -4.54
N SER A 407 17.71 -19.35 -3.45
CA SER A 407 16.38 -19.95 -3.39
C SER A 407 15.34 -18.89 -3.78
N ILE A 408 14.69 -19.06 -4.94
CA ILE A 408 13.62 -18.15 -5.38
C ILE A 408 12.27 -18.75 -5.03
N SER A 409 11.58 -18.11 -4.11
CA SER A 409 10.18 -18.39 -3.84
C SER A 409 9.31 -17.53 -4.75
N ALA A 410 8.51 -18.20 -5.58
CA ALA A 410 7.62 -17.57 -6.54
C ALA A 410 6.15 -17.65 -6.13
N ASP A 411 5.87 -17.88 -4.86
CA ASP A 411 4.50 -17.81 -4.38
C ASP A 411 4.05 -16.36 -4.35
N VAL A 412 3.39 -16.03 -5.43
CA VAL A 412 3.04 -14.71 -5.91
C VAL A 412 2.00 -14.04 -5.00
N GLY A 413 1.31 -14.84 -4.18
CA GLY A 413 0.11 -14.37 -3.47
C GLY A 413 0.40 -13.35 -2.37
N ALA A 414 1.50 -13.46 -1.67
CA ALA A 414 1.79 -12.67 -0.46
C ALA A 414 2.83 -11.57 -0.67
N ALA A 415 3.81 -11.79 -1.55
CA ALA A 415 4.84 -10.80 -1.84
C ALA A 415 4.38 -9.72 -2.84
N VAL A 416 3.17 -9.84 -3.37
CA VAL A 416 2.71 -9.08 -4.55
C VAL A 416 1.93 -7.82 -4.19
N GLY A 417 1.54 -7.65 -2.95
CA GLY A 417 0.65 -6.56 -2.60
C GLY A 417 1.40 -5.40 -1.99
N GLY A 418 1.55 -4.29 -2.71
CA GLY A 418 1.79 -3.02 -2.07
C GLY A 418 3.06 -2.27 -2.49
N SER A 419 3.58 -2.43 -3.72
CA SER A 419 4.67 -1.57 -4.20
C SER A 419 4.42 -1.09 -5.64
N ASP A 420 5.27 -0.23 -6.17
CA ASP A 420 5.12 0.51 -7.44
C ASP A 420 4.83 -0.35 -8.68
N HIS A 421 5.24 -1.62 -8.69
CA HIS A 421 4.89 -2.56 -9.76
C HIS A 421 3.38 -2.74 -9.97
N MET A 422 2.57 -2.47 -8.94
CA MET A 422 1.11 -2.55 -9.07
C MET A 422 0.56 -1.51 -10.05
N SER A 423 1.08 -0.28 -10.03
CA SER A 423 0.67 0.77 -10.96
C SER A 423 0.92 0.36 -12.41
N PHE A 424 2.07 -0.28 -12.69
CA PHE A 424 2.42 -0.80 -14.01
C PHE A 424 1.56 -1.99 -14.41
N SER A 425 1.33 -2.94 -13.52
CA SER A 425 0.45 -4.08 -13.79
C SER A 425 -1.00 -3.65 -14.07
N GLN A 426 -1.53 -2.64 -13.37
CA GLN A 426 -2.84 -2.05 -13.65
C GLN A 426 -2.89 -1.40 -15.05
N ALA A 427 -1.77 -0.86 -15.52
CA ALA A 427 -1.60 -0.36 -16.89
C ALA A 427 -1.33 -1.48 -17.92
N LYS A 428 -1.47 -2.76 -17.55
CA LYS A 428 -1.25 -3.94 -18.38
C LYS A 428 0.20 -4.09 -18.85
N ILE A 429 1.14 -3.68 -18.03
CA ILE A 429 2.58 -3.90 -18.23
C ILE A 429 2.98 -5.06 -17.31
N PRO A 430 3.60 -6.15 -17.84
CA PRO A 430 4.06 -7.25 -17.00
C PRO A 430 5.20 -6.80 -16.09
N THR A 431 5.25 -7.33 -14.86
CA THR A 431 6.22 -6.91 -13.87
C THR A 431 6.88 -8.09 -13.16
N PHE A 432 8.12 -7.89 -12.72
CA PHE A 432 8.71 -8.67 -11.64
C PHE A 432 8.94 -7.78 -10.42
N PHE A 433 8.66 -8.32 -9.26
CA PHE A 433 8.85 -7.69 -7.96
C PHE A 433 9.87 -8.48 -7.15
N PHE A 434 10.90 -7.79 -6.64
CA PHE A 434 11.99 -8.36 -5.88
C PHE A 434 11.90 -7.90 -4.44
N PHE A 435 11.95 -8.85 -3.51
CA PHE A 435 11.75 -8.61 -2.10
C PHE A 435 12.51 -9.64 -1.24
N THR A 436 13.19 -9.23 -0.18
CA THR A 436 13.91 -10.15 0.72
C THR A 436 13.12 -10.53 1.97
N GLY A 437 11.91 -10.01 2.11
CA GLY A 437 11.00 -10.34 3.21
C GLY A 437 10.85 -9.22 4.24
N ILE A 438 9.76 -9.28 5.01
CA ILE A 438 9.55 -8.35 6.13
C ILE A 438 10.41 -8.81 7.31
N HIS A 439 11.01 -7.83 7.97
CA HIS A 439 11.86 -8.02 9.15
C HIS A 439 11.37 -7.18 10.34
N GLY A 440 11.95 -7.42 11.53
CA GLY A 440 11.52 -6.78 12.77
C GLY A 440 11.67 -5.25 12.80
N GLU A 441 12.50 -4.69 11.95
CA GLU A 441 12.78 -3.25 11.84
C GLU A 441 11.88 -2.53 10.81
N TYR A 442 11.05 -3.26 10.06
CA TYR A 442 10.15 -2.69 9.07
C TYR A 442 9.28 -1.55 9.65
N HIS A 443 9.26 -0.40 8.99
CA HIS A 443 8.55 0.81 9.42
C HIS A 443 8.93 1.29 10.83
N ARG A 444 10.22 1.16 11.20
CA ARG A 444 10.73 1.57 12.51
C ARG A 444 12.00 2.40 12.43
N PRO A 445 12.30 3.21 13.47
CA PRO A 445 13.57 3.94 13.57
C PRO A 445 14.82 3.06 13.53
N THR A 446 14.66 1.75 13.70
CA THR A 446 15.74 0.77 13.74
C THR A 446 16.08 0.14 12.39
N ASP A 447 15.41 0.52 11.29
CA ASP A 447 15.80 0.12 9.94
C ASP A 447 16.96 0.99 9.44
N THR A 448 18.18 0.61 9.85
CA THR A 448 19.43 1.36 9.71
C THR A 448 20.41 0.69 8.76
N ALA A 449 21.32 1.47 8.16
CA ALA A 449 22.26 1.03 7.13
C ALA A 449 23.23 -0.08 7.59
N ASP A 450 23.56 -0.17 8.88
CA ASP A 450 24.40 -1.22 9.46
C ASP A 450 23.75 -2.60 9.43
N ARG A 451 22.44 -2.66 9.21
CA ARG A 451 21.65 -3.89 9.11
C ARG A 451 21.62 -4.49 7.71
N ILE A 452 22.09 -3.79 6.70
CA ILE A 452 22.05 -4.22 5.31
C ILE A 452 23.15 -5.25 5.01
N ASN A 453 22.77 -6.35 4.38
CA ASN A 453 23.69 -7.33 3.80
C ASN A 453 24.18 -6.83 2.43
N PHE A 454 25.23 -6.02 2.40
CA PHE A 454 25.73 -5.43 1.17
C PHE A 454 26.30 -6.45 0.18
N ALA A 455 26.87 -7.55 0.65
CA ALA A 455 27.31 -8.64 -0.22
C ALA A 455 26.11 -9.32 -0.90
N GLY A 456 25.03 -9.55 -0.13
CA GLY A 456 23.77 -10.05 -0.68
C GLY A 456 23.14 -9.07 -1.67
N LEU A 457 23.14 -7.78 -1.35
CA LEU A 457 22.62 -6.72 -2.22
C LEU A 457 23.40 -6.63 -3.54
N ALA A 458 24.74 -6.77 -3.52
CA ALA A 458 25.56 -6.81 -4.72
C ALA A 458 25.27 -8.05 -5.58
N LYS A 459 25.05 -9.22 -4.96
CA LYS A 459 24.61 -10.43 -5.67
C LYS A 459 23.25 -10.22 -6.35
N LEU A 460 22.35 -9.55 -5.68
CA LEU A 460 21.01 -9.26 -6.20
C LEU A 460 21.08 -8.23 -7.34
N ALA A 461 21.96 -7.25 -7.27
CA ALA A 461 22.26 -6.34 -8.39
C ALA A 461 22.76 -7.09 -9.62
N ALA A 462 23.70 -8.02 -9.46
CA ALA A 462 24.20 -8.86 -10.57
C ALA A 462 23.07 -9.71 -11.20
N TYR A 463 22.18 -10.26 -10.38
CA TYR A 463 21.02 -11.00 -10.87
C TYR A 463 20.02 -10.08 -11.60
N GLY A 464 19.68 -8.92 -11.01
CA GLY A 464 18.82 -7.90 -11.64
C GLY A 464 19.37 -7.43 -12.98
N ARG A 465 20.71 -7.22 -13.09
CA ARG A 465 21.39 -6.92 -14.36
C ARG A 465 21.20 -8.02 -15.39
N THR A 466 21.37 -9.29 -14.99
CA THR A 466 21.21 -10.44 -15.89
C THR A 466 19.79 -10.48 -16.46
N LEU A 467 18.77 -10.31 -15.62
CA LEU A 467 17.38 -10.28 -16.06
C LEU A 467 17.05 -9.05 -16.92
N ALA A 468 17.56 -7.88 -16.56
CA ALA A 468 17.36 -6.67 -17.35
C ALA A 468 17.96 -6.81 -18.77
N LEU A 469 19.13 -7.44 -18.90
CA LEU A 469 19.75 -7.71 -20.20
C LEU A 469 19.01 -8.81 -20.98
N ASP A 470 18.57 -9.88 -20.31
CA ASP A 470 17.77 -10.93 -20.94
C ASP A 470 16.51 -10.34 -21.59
N LEU A 471 15.77 -9.49 -20.86
CA LEU A 471 14.60 -8.80 -21.37
C LEU A 471 14.93 -7.75 -22.45
N ALA A 472 16.01 -6.98 -22.26
CA ALA A 472 16.35 -5.89 -23.15
C ALA A 472 16.96 -6.39 -24.48
N ASP A 473 17.65 -7.53 -24.48
CA ASP A 473 18.30 -8.10 -25.66
C ASP A 473 17.47 -9.17 -26.38
N ALA A 474 16.38 -9.65 -25.77
CA ALA A 474 15.47 -10.61 -26.38
C ALA A 474 14.83 -10.08 -27.68
N GLU A 475 14.57 -10.94 -28.67
CA GLU A 475 13.79 -10.57 -29.85
C GLU A 475 12.37 -10.14 -29.46
N THR A 476 11.75 -10.86 -28.51
CA THR A 476 10.41 -10.57 -28.00
C THR A 476 10.42 -10.58 -26.49
N VAL A 477 9.72 -9.63 -25.86
CA VAL A 477 9.51 -9.58 -24.41
C VAL A 477 8.21 -10.30 -24.08
N PRO A 478 8.12 -11.00 -22.93
CA PRO A 478 6.87 -11.63 -22.49
C PRO A 478 5.71 -10.64 -22.46
N ALA A 479 4.60 -11.00 -23.10
CA ALA A 479 3.39 -10.19 -23.11
C ALA A 479 2.64 -10.26 -21.77
N PHE A 480 1.80 -9.26 -21.52
CA PHE A 480 0.95 -9.22 -20.32
C PHE A 480 -0.04 -10.39 -20.29
N ASP A 481 -0.07 -11.11 -19.18
CA ASP A 481 -0.98 -12.22 -18.92
C ASP A 481 -2.00 -11.78 -17.86
N PRO A 482 -3.30 -11.56 -18.24
CA PRO A 482 -4.32 -11.13 -17.30
C PRO A 482 -4.62 -12.17 -16.20
N GLU A 483 -4.32 -13.45 -16.40
CA GLU A 483 -4.56 -14.46 -15.36
C GLU A 483 -3.56 -14.36 -14.21
N THR A 484 -2.32 -14.02 -14.50
CA THR A 484 -1.29 -13.77 -13.47
C THR A 484 -1.37 -12.38 -12.85
N ALA A 485 -2.11 -11.45 -13.48
CA ALA A 485 -2.39 -10.13 -12.94
C ALA A 485 -3.51 -10.13 -11.89
N LYS A 486 -4.29 -11.20 -11.82
CA LYS A 486 -5.31 -11.34 -10.78
C LYS A 486 -4.60 -11.51 -9.44
N ILE A 487 -4.59 -10.43 -8.65
CA ILE A 487 -4.21 -10.54 -7.24
C ILE A 487 -5.24 -11.46 -6.59
N VAL A 488 -4.94 -12.75 -6.54
CA VAL A 488 -5.74 -13.70 -5.80
C VAL A 488 -5.45 -13.44 -4.32
N MET A 489 -6.09 -12.45 -3.77
CA MET A 489 -6.28 -12.38 -2.33
C MET A 489 -7.19 -13.56 -1.99
N ARG A 490 -6.61 -14.74 -1.84
CA ARG A 490 -7.29 -15.90 -1.27
C ARG A 490 -7.52 -15.60 0.20
N GLY A 491 -8.68 -15.05 0.50
CA GLY A 491 -9.17 -14.79 1.84
C GLY A 491 -10.53 -14.14 1.74
N ASN A 492 -11.57 -14.83 2.22
CA ASN A 492 -12.90 -14.28 2.45
C ASN A 492 -12.92 -13.35 3.68
N GLY A 493 -11.73 -12.95 4.19
CA GLY A 493 -11.62 -12.09 5.36
C GLY A 493 -12.17 -10.70 5.08
N GLY A 494 -13.21 -10.33 5.81
CA GLY A 494 -13.67 -8.96 5.95
C GLY A 494 -12.54 -8.04 6.46
N PRO A 495 -12.79 -6.74 6.63
CA PRO A 495 -11.77 -5.82 7.14
C PRO A 495 -11.23 -6.36 8.46
N MET A 496 -9.92 -6.55 8.56
CA MET A 496 -9.28 -7.02 9.78
C MET A 496 -9.53 -6.01 10.91
N ARG A 497 -10.44 -6.36 11.80
CA ARG A 497 -10.87 -5.53 12.94
C ARG A 497 -9.93 -5.66 14.12
N VAL A 498 -9.19 -6.76 14.16
CA VAL A 498 -8.25 -7.10 15.23
C VAL A 498 -6.83 -7.03 14.73
N ALA A 499 -5.92 -6.60 15.61
CA ALA A 499 -4.50 -6.64 15.40
C ALA A 499 -3.91 -7.79 16.25
N PHE A 500 -3.29 -8.76 15.61
CA PHE A 500 -2.60 -9.83 16.31
C PHE A 500 -1.13 -9.51 16.55
N GLY A 501 -0.49 -8.85 15.56
CA GLY A 501 0.85 -8.31 15.66
C GLY A 501 1.95 -9.31 15.33
N THR A 502 1.68 -10.28 14.47
CA THR A 502 2.71 -11.12 13.84
C THR A 502 3.36 -10.40 12.67
N LEU A 503 4.66 -10.58 12.51
CA LEU A 503 5.42 -10.21 11.31
C LEU A 503 5.48 -11.46 10.42
N PRO A 504 4.82 -11.46 9.25
CA PRO A 504 4.70 -12.65 8.45
C PRO A 504 6.03 -13.06 7.81
N ASP A 505 6.27 -14.38 7.71
CA ASP A 505 7.13 -14.94 6.69
C ASP A 505 6.24 -15.29 5.49
N TYR A 506 6.45 -14.62 4.39
CA TYR A 506 5.67 -14.84 3.17
C TYR A 506 6.11 -16.07 2.37
N ALA A 507 7.11 -16.80 2.85
CA ALA A 507 7.50 -18.03 2.23
C ALA A 507 6.59 -19.19 2.63
N ASP A 508 6.24 -20.01 1.66
CA ASP A 508 5.51 -21.25 1.91
C ASP A 508 6.21 -22.12 2.94
N ASN A 509 5.44 -22.55 3.93
CA ASN A 509 5.88 -23.52 4.91
C ASN A 509 4.85 -24.67 4.95
N PRO A 510 5.27 -25.92 4.69
CA PRO A 510 4.33 -27.05 4.61
C PRO A 510 3.65 -27.37 5.95
N LYS A 511 4.18 -26.87 7.07
CA LYS A 511 3.64 -27.11 8.41
C LYS A 511 2.59 -26.05 8.85
N GLY A 512 2.54 -24.86 8.20
CA GLY A 512 1.63 -23.78 8.59
C GLY A 512 2.17 -22.39 8.26
N PHE A 513 1.62 -21.34 8.89
CA PHE A 513 2.06 -19.95 8.72
C PHE A 513 3.23 -19.63 9.64
N ARG A 514 4.44 -19.53 9.08
CA ARG A 514 5.64 -19.11 9.82
C ARG A 514 5.67 -17.61 10.00
N ILE A 515 6.17 -17.15 11.15
CA ILE A 515 6.35 -15.73 11.45
C ILE A 515 7.82 -15.39 11.60
N ASN A 516 8.21 -14.20 11.13
CA ASN A 516 9.56 -13.64 11.28
C ASN A 516 9.72 -12.86 12.60
N GLY A 517 8.64 -12.69 13.36
CA GLY A 517 8.65 -12.00 14.63
C GLY A 517 7.27 -11.54 15.07
N VAL A 518 7.26 -10.72 16.11
CA VAL A 518 6.05 -10.11 16.65
C VAL A 518 6.24 -8.62 16.90
N THR A 519 5.17 -7.85 16.82
CA THR A 519 5.18 -6.43 17.16
C THR A 519 5.14 -6.25 18.67
N ARG A 520 6.00 -5.39 19.22
CA ARG A 520 6.04 -5.07 20.65
C ARG A 520 4.69 -4.54 21.15
N GLY A 521 4.23 -5.02 22.30
CA GLY A 521 2.94 -4.68 22.90
C GLY A 521 1.74 -5.36 22.24
N SER A 522 1.97 -6.22 21.24
CA SER A 522 0.92 -6.93 20.53
C SER A 522 0.33 -8.11 21.29
N THR A 523 -0.80 -8.62 20.80
CA THR A 523 -1.41 -9.86 21.31
C THR A 523 -0.48 -11.05 21.12
N ALA A 524 0.21 -11.15 19.96
CA ALA A 524 1.14 -12.22 19.68
C ALA A 524 2.35 -12.23 20.64
N GLU A 525 2.91 -11.05 20.95
CA GLU A 525 3.98 -10.93 21.94
C GLU A 525 3.51 -11.35 23.34
N ALA A 526 2.33 -10.87 23.77
CA ALA A 526 1.75 -11.22 25.06
C ALA A 526 1.48 -12.72 25.21
N MET A 527 1.23 -13.42 24.10
CA MET A 527 1.12 -14.89 24.05
C MET A 527 2.46 -15.61 24.06
N GLY A 528 3.57 -14.89 23.93
CA GLY A 528 4.91 -15.45 23.90
C GLY A 528 5.35 -16.01 22.53
N LEU A 529 4.70 -15.63 21.43
CA LEU A 529 5.18 -15.97 20.10
C LEU A 529 6.52 -15.29 19.80
N GLN A 530 7.36 -15.93 18.99
CA GLN A 530 8.70 -15.50 18.63
C GLN A 530 8.98 -15.73 17.16
N ALA A 531 10.04 -15.09 16.66
CA ALA A 531 10.55 -15.34 15.31
C ALA A 531 10.83 -16.84 15.09
N GLY A 532 10.38 -17.36 13.94
CA GLY A 532 10.51 -18.76 13.58
C GLY A 532 9.35 -19.66 14.03
N ASP A 533 8.44 -19.20 14.88
CA ASP A 533 7.23 -19.94 15.22
C ASP A 533 6.33 -20.16 13.99
N ILE A 534 5.65 -21.30 13.94
CA ILE A 534 4.76 -21.65 12.84
C ILE A 534 3.34 -21.81 13.40
N ILE A 535 2.46 -20.87 13.10
CA ILE A 535 1.05 -20.92 13.52
C ILE A 535 0.34 -21.99 12.69
N ILE A 536 -0.27 -22.97 13.38
CA ILE A 536 -0.97 -24.11 12.77
C ILE A 536 -2.47 -24.07 12.99
N ARG A 537 -2.95 -23.34 14.02
CA ARG A 537 -4.37 -23.11 14.28
C ARG A 537 -4.58 -21.72 14.91
N PHE A 538 -5.71 -21.09 14.56
CA PHE A 538 -6.14 -19.82 15.13
C PHE A 538 -7.68 -19.81 15.32
N GLY A 539 -8.15 -19.57 16.53
CA GLY A 539 -9.58 -19.55 16.83
C GLY A 539 -10.32 -20.82 16.40
N GLY A 540 -9.70 -21.99 16.60
CA GLY A 540 -10.25 -23.30 16.21
C GLY A 540 -10.07 -23.67 14.73
N ARG A 541 -9.68 -22.75 13.84
CA ARG A 541 -9.46 -22.99 12.40
C ARG A 541 -8.03 -23.47 12.14
N ALA A 542 -7.85 -24.39 11.22
CA ALA A 542 -6.52 -24.80 10.75
C ALA A 542 -5.88 -23.67 9.93
N VAL A 543 -4.58 -23.47 10.12
CA VAL A 543 -3.79 -22.46 9.43
C VAL A 543 -2.67 -23.17 8.67
N LYS A 544 -2.76 -23.21 7.35
CA LYS A 544 -1.78 -23.82 6.45
C LYS A 544 -0.82 -22.79 5.84
N ASN A 545 -1.24 -21.53 5.78
CA ASN A 545 -0.51 -20.43 5.19
C ASN A 545 -1.02 -19.09 5.77
N ILE A 546 -0.44 -17.98 5.34
CA ILE A 546 -0.83 -16.63 5.77
C ILE A 546 -2.30 -16.30 5.47
N TYR A 547 -2.86 -16.83 4.39
CA TYR A 547 -4.26 -16.53 4.00
C TYR A 547 -5.24 -17.18 4.96
N ASP A 548 -5.02 -18.45 5.30
CA ASP A 548 -5.82 -19.15 6.31
C ASP A 548 -5.74 -18.41 7.66
N PHE A 549 -4.55 -17.87 8.00
CA PHE A 549 -4.37 -17.05 9.19
C PHE A 549 -5.14 -15.73 9.11
N MET A 550 -5.08 -15.03 7.99
CA MET A 550 -5.82 -13.78 7.78
C MET A 550 -7.33 -14.01 7.83
N ASP A 551 -7.82 -15.09 7.24
CA ASP A 551 -9.22 -15.49 7.28
C ASP A 551 -9.67 -15.84 8.71
N ALA A 552 -8.85 -16.60 9.43
CA ALA A 552 -9.12 -16.93 10.81
C ALA A 552 -9.15 -15.66 11.69
N LEU A 553 -8.18 -14.76 11.51
CA LEU A 553 -8.10 -13.49 12.23
C LEU A 553 -9.28 -12.57 11.89
N GLY A 554 -9.65 -12.46 10.61
CA GLY A 554 -10.76 -11.64 10.12
C GLY A 554 -12.14 -12.07 10.63
N ALA A 555 -12.27 -13.32 11.09
CA ALA A 555 -13.49 -13.83 11.70
C ALA A 555 -13.74 -13.33 13.14
N HIS A 556 -12.75 -12.63 13.74
CA HIS A 556 -12.82 -12.18 15.13
C HIS A 556 -13.03 -10.67 15.25
N LYS A 557 -13.51 -10.25 16.44
CA LYS A 557 -13.72 -8.83 16.81
C LYS A 557 -12.80 -8.46 17.97
N PRO A 558 -12.52 -7.16 18.17
CA PRO A 558 -11.88 -6.69 19.39
C PRO A 558 -12.61 -7.19 20.63
N GLY A 559 -11.87 -7.73 21.59
CA GLY A 559 -12.41 -8.33 22.81
C GLY A 559 -12.72 -9.83 22.72
N ASP A 560 -12.73 -10.43 21.51
CA ASP A 560 -12.90 -11.87 21.39
C ASP A 560 -11.70 -12.61 21.97
N LYS A 561 -11.93 -13.79 22.53
CA LYS A 561 -10.89 -14.72 22.94
C LYS A 561 -10.58 -15.68 21.81
N ALA A 562 -9.30 -15.84 21.52
CA ALA A 562 -8.81 -16.79 20.52
C ALA A 562 -7.73 -17.69 21.11
N VAL A 563 -7.90 -19.00 20.90
CA VAL A 563 -6.86 -20.00 21.16
C VAL A 563 -5.99 -20.11 19.93
N VAL A 564 -4.68 -19.95 20.09
CA VAL A 564 -3.70 -20.08 19.02
C VAL A 564 -2.79 -21.24 19.33
N GLN A 565 -2.54 -22.10 18.33
CA GLN A 565 -1.57 -23.19 18.41
C GLN A 565 -0.45 -22.92 17.39
N TRP A 566 0.78 -23.11 17.82
CA TRP A 566 1.97 -22.93 16.96
C TRP A 566 3.03 -23.98 17.27
N LEU A 567 3.89 -24.21 16.29
CA LEU A 567 5.08 -25.04 16.44
C LEU A 567 6.27 -24.13 16.76
N ARG A 568 7.06 -24.50 17.76
CA ARG A 568 8.39 -23.97 18.06
C ARG A 568 9.39 -25.09 17.98
N GLY A 569 10.13 -25.17 16.88
CA GLY A 569 10.86 -26.38 16.52
C GLY A 569 9.90 -27.56 16.34
N ASP A 570 10.07 -28.62 17.10
CA ASP A 570 9.19 -29.81 17.08
C ASP A 570 8.15 -29.82 18.20
N GLN A 571 8.08 -28.77 19.03
CA GLN A 571 7.12 -28.68 20.13
C GLN A 571 5.86 -27.91 19.69
N THR A 572 4.69 -28.46 20.01
CA THR A 572 3.42 -27.74 19.86
C THR A 572 3.14 -26.90 21.09
N MET A 573 3.03 -25.61 20.89
CA MET A 573 2.68 -24.63 21.90
C MET A 573 1.21 -24.20 21.72
N GLN A 574 0.57 -23.75 22.81
CA GLN A 574 -0.78 -23.21 22.77
C GLN A 574 -0.98 -22.13 23.84
N ALA A 575 -1.70 -21.10 23.50
CA ALA A 575 -2.17 -20.10 24.46
C ALA A 575 -3.53 -19.51 24.01
N GLU A 576 -4.26 -18.92 24.97
CA GLU A 576 -5.46 -18.12 24.71
C GLU A 576 -5.14 -16.65 24.98
N ALA A 577 -5.63 -15.76 24.12
CA ALA A 577 -5.54 -14.33 24.37
C ALA A 577 -6.81 -13.59 23.94
N THR A 578 -7.03 -12.45 24.57
CA THR A 578 -8.07 -11.48 24.15
C THR A 578 -7.50 -10.63 23.03
N LEU A 579 -8.18 -10.60 21.90
CA LEU A 579 -7.73 -9.89 20.69
C LEU A 579 -7.94 -8.39 20.84
N LYS A 580 -6.91 -7.62 20.53
CA LYS A 580 -6.95 -6.14 20.56
C LYS A 580 -7.50 -5.61 19.23
N GLY A 581 -8.22 -4.49 19.31
CA GLY A 581 -8.64 -3.75 18.12
C GLY A 581 -7.42 -3.22 17.34
N ARG A 582 -7.58 -3.04 16.05
CA ARG A 582 -6.61 -2.34 15.23
C ARG A 582 -6.72 -0.85 15.57
N SER A 583 -5.65 -0.27 16.11
CA SER A 583 -5.56 1.17 16.46
C SER A 583 -5.47 2.02 15.20
#